data_ba4d4f31b232c0c1c179f2555c8cf722
#
_entry.id   ba4d4f31b232c0c1c179f2555c8cf722
#
_cell.length_a   1.000
_cell.length_b   1.000
_cell.length_c   1.000
_cell.angle_alpha   90.00
_cell.angle_beta   90.00
_cell.angle_gamma   90.00
#
_symmetry.space_group_name_H-M   'P 1'
#
loop_
_entity.id
_entity.type
_entity.pdbx_description
1 polymer ?
#
loop_
_entity_poly.entity_id
_entity_poly.type
_entity_poly.pdbx_seq_one_letter_code
_entity_poly.pdbx_strand_id
1 'polypeptide(L)'
;MKKTLMALGALLISASTLAATPWQSIRQPISGEPQAIGAFANGCIIGAQPLPLDAPDYQVMRQDQRRYFGHPDLIMFIQRLSTQVHTLQLGEVLIGDMGMAAGGRFSSGHASHQSGLDVDIWLQLPKTRWTSAMLLKPQPLDLVAADGKNVVARHWQPEIDSLIKLAAKDDEVTRIFVNPAIKKQLCADAGADRNWLRKVRPWFGHRAHMHVRLRCPAGSLECQDQPAPPPGDGCGAELQSWFAPPKPGTGAPVNRTPPPLPPSCQALLDKHLL
;
A
#
# COMPACT_ATOMS: atom_id res chain seq x y z
N MET A 1 25.66 -62.97 -7.92
CA MET A 1 24.44 -62.17 -8.15
C MET A 1 24.35 -61.16 -6.98
N LYS A 2 24.78 -59.90 -7.21
CA LYS A 2 24.71 -58.81 -6.18
C LYS A 2 23.43 -58.03 -6.46
N LYS A 3 22.50 -58.00 -5.50
CA LYS A 3 21.27 -57.18 -5.54
C LYS A 3 21.58 -55.81 -4.95
N THR A 4 21.54 -54.81 -5.81
CA THR A 4 21.69 -53.38 -5.39
C THR A 4 20.30 -52.88 -4.96
N LEU A 5 20.12 -52.55 -3.68
CA LEU A 5 18.94 -51.83 -3.18
C LEU A 5 19.12 -50.35 -3.48
N MET A 6 18.24 -49.80 -4.31
CA MET A 6 18.08 -48.36 -4.48
C MET A 6 17.15 -47.83 -3.36
N ALA A 7 17.67 -47.02 -2.48
CA ALA A 7 16.91 -46.28 -1.48
C ALA A 7 16.36 -45.00 -2.13
N LEU A 8 15.03 -44.91 -2.31
CA LEU A 8 14.34 -43.70 -2.72
C LEU A 8 14.24 -42.75 -1.55
N GLY A 9 15.07 -41.70 -1.52
CA GLY A 9 14.97 -40.64 -0.54
C GLY A 9 13.78 -39.71 -0.89
N ALA A 10 12.73 -39.75 -0.11
CA ALA A 10 11.62 -38.80 -0.21
C ALA A 10 12.06 -37.44 0.34
N LEU A 11 12.19 -36.45 -0.54
CA LEU A 11 12.46 -35.05 -0.18
C LEU A 11 11.16 -34.45 0.38
N LEU A 12 11.06 -34.33 1.70
CA LEU A 12 9.97 -33.59 2.36
C LEU A 12 10.19 -32.11 2.13
N ILE A 13 9.48 -31.50 1.18
CA ILE A 13 9.40 -30.06 0.99
C ILE A 13 8.48 -29.53 2.11
N SER A 14 9.07 -28.99 3.17
CA SER A 14 8.34 -28.26 4.20
C SER A 14 7.84 -26.93 3.61
N ALA A 15 6.59 -26.88 3.21
CA ALA A 15 5.91 -25.64 2.89
C ALA A 15 5.75 -24.86 4.19
N SER A 16 6.54 -23.79 4.37
CA SER A 16 6.35 -22.83 5.46
C SER A 16 5.04 -22.10 5.23
N THR A 17 3.96 -22.54 5.86
CA THR A 17 2.72 -21.77 5.93
C THR A 17 2.99 -20.56 6.80
N LEU A 18 2.90 -19.37 6.23
CA LEU A 18 2.91 -18.13 7.01
C LEU A 18 1.71 -18.18 7.96
N ALA A 19 1.98 -18.23 9.26
CA ALA A 19 0.93 -18.26 10.27
C ALA A 19 0.09 -16.98 10.18
N ALA A 20 -1.24 -17.13 10.23
CA ALA A 20 -2.15 -15.99 10.28
C ALA A 20 -1.85 -15.14 11.52
N THR A 21 -1.92 -13.82 11.40
CA THR A 21 -1.80 -12.94 12.56
C THR A 21 -3.10 -12.93 13.36
N PRO A 22 -3.06 -12.65 14.67
CA PRO A 22 -4.28 -12.53 15.48
C PRO A 22 -5.31 -11.55 14.90
N TRP A 23 -4.86 -10.47 14.28
CA TRP A 23 -5.72 -9.47 13.63
C TRP A 23 -6.59 -10.03 12.49
N GLN A 24 -6.15 -11.06 11.81
CA GLN A 24 -6.90 -11.69 10.72
C GLN A 24 -8.13 -12.47 11.20
N SER A 25 -8.18 -12.86 12.49
CA SER A 25 -9.36 -13.52 13.07
C SER A 25 -10.50 -12.52 13.34
N ILE A 26 -10.21 -11.24 13.51
CA ILE A 26 -11.22 -10.18 13.66
C ILE A 26 -11.77 -9.82 12.28
N ARG A 27 -12.88 -10.44 11.91
CA ARG A 27 -13.44 -10.35 10.55
C ARG A 27 -14.45 -9.21 10.35
N GLN A 28 -14.91 -8.59 11.43
CA GLN A 28 -15.85 -7.46 11.40
C GLN A 28 -15.22 -6.25 12.07
N PRO A 29 -15.54 -5.03 11.63
CA PRO A 29 -15.10 -3.82 12.31
C PRO A 29 -15.48 -3.82 13.77
N ILE A 30 -14.57 -3.38 14.62
CA ILE A 30 -14.86 -3.14 16.05
C ILE A 30 -15.74 -1.92 16.15
N SER A 31 -16.90 -2.06 16.79
CA SER A 31 -17.87 -0.96 16.95
C SER A 31 -17.32 0.15 17.84
N GLY A 32 -17.58 1.38 17.47
CA GLY A 32 -17.18 2.60 18.18
C GLY A 32 -17.02 3.77 17.23
N GLU A 33 -16.77 4.96 17.78
CA GLU A 33 -16.38 6.12 16.99
C GLU A 33 -15.08 5.82 16.22
N PRO A 34 -14.97 6.24 14.96
CA PRO A 34 -13.79 5.96 14.15
C PRO A 34 -12.52 6.54 14.77
N GLN A 35 -11.54 5.67 15.06
CA GLN A 35 -10.25 6.06 15.61
C GLN A 35 -9.13 5.23 15.02
N ALA A 36 -8.20 5.88 14.35
CA ALA A 36 -6.90 5.31 14.04
C ALA A 36 -6.02 5.36 15.29
N ILE A 37 -5.34 4.27 15.63
CA ILE A 37 -4.53 4.15 16.85
C ILE A 37 -3.11 3.74 16.47
N GLY A 38 -2.12 4.39 17.06
CA GLY A 38 -0.70 4.12 16.83
C GLY A 38 -0.21 4.61 15.47
N ALA A 39 0.90 4.03 15.02
CA ALA A 39 1.53 4.35 13.76
C ALA A 39 1.04 3.44 12.63
N PHE A 40 1.27 3.85 11.38
CA PHE A 40 0.88 3.11 10.17
C PHE A 40 1.45 1.68 10.11
N ALA A 41 2.61 1.45 10.73
CA ALA A 41 3.29 0.15 10.78
C ALA A 41 3.25 -0.51 12.17
N ASN A 42 2.58 0.09 13.14
CA ASN A 42 2.34 -0.44 14.48
C ASN A 42 1.08 0.20 15.06
N GLY A 43 -0.06 -0.26 14.64
CA GLY A 43 -1.34 0.34 15.00
C GLY A 43 -2.54 -0.58 14.77
N CYS A 44 -3.72 -0.04 15.01
CA CYS A 44 -5.02 -0.67 14.80
C CYS A 44 -6.08 0.40 14.56
N ILE A 45 -7.33 -0.01 14.35
CA ILE A 45 -8.46 0.91 14.13
C ILE A 45 -9.72 0.43 14.81
N ILE A 46 -10.48 1.35 15.41
CA ILE A 46 -11.86 1.18 15.85
C ILE A 46 -12.78 1.89 14.86
N GLY A 47 -14.00 1.43 14.66
CA GLY A 47 -14.97 2.06 13.77
C GLY A 47 -14.56 2.08 12.30
N ALA A 48 -13.71 1.12 11.87
CA ALA A 48 -13.37 0.98 10.47
C ALA A 48 -14.61 0.76 9.61
N GLN A 49 -14.61 1.28 8.40
CA GLN A 49 -15.65 1.06 7.41
C GLN A 49 -15.12 0.24 6.24
N PRO A 50 -15.93 -0.68 5.69
CA PRO A 50 -15.58 -1.33 4.44
C PRO A 50 -15.72 -0.34 3.27
N LEU A 51 -14.76 -0.33 2.37
CA LEU A 51 -14.94 0.33 1.08
C LEU A 51 -16.05 -0.41 0.31
N PRO A 52 -17.07 0.27 -0.23
CA PRO A 52 -18.06 -0.36 -1.10
C PRO A 52 -17.38 -1.13 -2.23
N LEU A 53 -17.69 -2.41 -2.38
CA LEU A 53 -17.02 -3.28 -3.35
C LEU A 53 -17.52 -3.11 -4.78
N ASP A 54 -18.73 -2.58 -4.92
CA ASP A 54 -19.38 -2.25 -6.21
C ASP A 54 -19.60 -0.74 -6.28
N ALA A 55 -18.83 -0.07 -7.12
CA ALA A 55 -18.88 1.36 -7.34
C ALA A 55 -18.64 1.68 -8.83
N PRO A 56 -19.27 2.73 -9.38
CA PRO A 56 -19.11 3.08 -10.79
C PRO A 56 -17.70 3.59 -11.12
N ASP A 57 -17.02 4.21 -10.17
CA ASP A 57 -15.79 5.00 -10.38
C ASP A 57 -14.50 4.23 -10.03
N TYR A 58 -14.61 3.04 -9.44
CA TYR A 58 -13.46 2.20 -9.11
C TYR A 58 -13.83 0.72 -9.02
N GLN A 59 -12.82 -0.13 -8.94
CA GLN A 59 -12.97 -1.56 -8.69
C GLN A 59 -12.02 -2.00 -7.58
N VAL A 60 -12.53 -2.83 -6.65
CA VAL A 60 -11.74 -3.40 -5.54
C VAL A 60 -11.20 -4.76 -5.95
N MET A 61 -9.88 -4.95 -5.86
CA MET A 61 -9.21 -6.21 -6.19
C MET A 61 -9.08 -7.11 -4.96
N ARG A 62 -8.87 -8.42 -5.18
CA ARG A 62 -8.59 -9.42 -4.13
C ARG A 62 -9.55 -9.33 -2.94
N GLN A 63 -10.84 -9.19 -3.23
CA GLN A 63 -11.90 -9.02 -2.21
C GLN A 63 -11.95 -10.19 -1.21
N ASP A 64 -11.54 -11.39 -1.62
CA ASP A 64 -11.40 -12.58 -0.79
C ASP A 64 -10.39 -12.41 0.36
N GLN A 65 -9.37 -11.55 0.19
CA GLN A 65 -8.38 -11.25 1.23
C GLN A 65 -8.91 -10.34 2.34
N ARG A 66 -10.08 -9.70 2.13
CA ARG A 66 -10.75 -8.82 3.10
C ARG A 66 -9.86 -7.68 3.61
N ARG A 67 -9.07 -7.09 2.73
CA ARG A 67 -8.18 -5.94 2.99
C ARG A 67 -8.74 -4.66 2.39
N TYR A 68 -10.03 -4.40 2.61
CA TYR A 68 -10.76 -3.25 2.07
C TYR A 68 -11.44 -2.42 3.16
N PHE A 69 -10.90 -2.44 4.38
CA PHE A 69 -11.39 -1.64 5.48
C PHE A 69 -10.46 -0.46 5.75
N GLY A 70 -11.02 0.66 6.20
CA GLY A 70 -10.26 1.85 6.54
C GLY A 70 -11.03 2.82 7.40
N HIS A 71 -10.37 3.89 7.82
CA HIS A 71 -11.02 5.04 8.44
C HIS A 71 -12.01 5.69 7.46
N PRO A 72 -13.12 6.28 7.91
CA PRO A 72 -14.06 6.99 7.01
C PRO A 72 -13.37 8.02 6.11
N ASP A 73 -12.36 8.73 6.59
CA ASP A 73 -11.59 9.70 5.79
C ASP A 73 -10.88 9.04 4.63
N LEU A 74 -10.35 7.81 4.82
CA LEU A 74 -9.73 7.04 3.74
C LEU A 74 -10.76 6.62 2.70
N ILE A 75 -11.94 6.19 3.14
CA ILE A 75 -13.06 5.85 2.23
C ILE A 75 -13.47 7.08 1.40
N MET A 76 -13.64 8.23 2.05
CA MET A 76 -13.99 9.48 1.37
C MET A 76 -12.89 9.94 0.40
N PHE A 77 -11.62 9.81 0.77
CA PHE A 77 -10.49 10.11 -0.14
C PHE A 77 -10.55 9.25 -1.41
N ILE A 78 -10.71 7.93 -1.27
CA ILE A 78 -10.79 7.01 -2.41
C ILE A 78 -11.95 7.40 -3.33
N GLN A 79 -13.11 7.68 -2.77
CA GLN A 79 -14.29 8.10 -3.55
C GLN A 79 -14.03 9.41 -4.30
N ARG A 80 -13.50 10.46 -3.61
CA ARG A 80 -13.18 11.74 -4.27
C ARG A 80 -12.18 11.57 -5.42
N LEU A 81 -11.08 10.84 -5.16
CA LEU A 81 -10.06 10.59 -6.18
C LEU A 81 -10.64 9.84 -7.38
N SER A 82 -11.40 8.78 -7.12
CA SER A 82 -11.98 7.94 -8.18
C SER A 82 -12.98 8.73 -9.02
N THR A 83 -13.83 9.56 -8.42
CA THR A 83 -14.75 10.44 -9.14
C THR A 83 -14.00 11.46 -10.01
N GLN A 84 -12.89 12.02 -9.53
CA GLN A 84 -12.05 12.92 -10.35
C GLN A 84 -11.43 12.19 -11.54
N VAL A 85 -10.87 10.99 -11.33
CA VAL A 85 -10.30 10.15 -12.39
C VAL A 85 -11.35 9.78 -13.44
N HIS A 86 -12.55 9.40 -12.99
CA HIS A 86 -13.68 9.10 -13.88
C HIS A 86 -14.12 10.32 -14.68
N THR A 87 -14.28 11.47 -14.03
CA THR A 87 -14.68 12.73 -14.69
C THR A 87 -13.67 13.16 -15.77
N LEU A 88 -12.38 12.95 -15.52
CA LEU A 88 -11.30 13.24 -16.46
C LEU A 88 -11.07 12.12 -17.48
N GLN A 89 -11.85 11.04 -17.45
CA GLN A 89 -11.77 9.89 -18.35
C GLN A 89 -10.37 9.26 -18.42
N LEU A 90 -9.66 9.24 -17.30
CA LEU A 90 -8.30 8.69 -17.25
C LEU A 90 -8.28 7.16 -17.30
N GLY A 91 -9.38 6.48 -16.96
CA GLY A 91 -9.53 5.02 -16.93
C GLY A 91 -10.16 4.55 -15.62
N GLU A 92 -10.20 3.24 -15.41
CA GLU A 92 -10.75 2.63 -14.19
C GLU A 92 -9.72 2.65 -13.06
N VAL A 93 -10.12 3.11 -11.89
CA VAL A 93 -9.26 3.06 -10.69
C VAL A 93 -9.31 1.66 -10.07
N LEU A 94 -8.16 1.05 -9.87
CA LEU A 94 -8.03 -0.27 -9.27
C LEU A 94 -7.51 -0.14 -7.83
N ILE A 95 -8.37 -0.42 -6.86
CA ILE A 95 -8.05 -0.36 -5.44
C ILE A 95 -7.47 -1.70 -4.99
N GLY A 96 -6.26 -1.66 -4.47
CA GLY A 96 -5.55 -2.81 -3.90
C GLY A 96 -5.81 -2.99 -2.42
N ASP A 97 -4.74 -3.23 -1.65
CA ASP A 97 -4.85 -3.44 -0.22
C ASP A 97 -5.07 -2.11 0.53
N MET A 98 -6.01 -2.13 1.46
CA MET A 98 -6.24 -1.13 2.49
C MET A 98 -5.88 -1.73 3.86
N GLY A 99 -6.74 -1.65 4.87
CA GLY A 99 -6.60 -2.32 6.15
C GLY A 99 -7.50 -3.54 6.30
N MET A 100 -7.26 -4.31 7.35
CA MET A 100 -8.21 -5.32 7.85
C MET A 100 -9.29 -4.67 8.71
N ALA A 101 -10.34 -5.42 9.08
CA ALA A 101 -11.51 -4.92 9.79
C ALA A 101 -11.19 -4.20 11.13
N ALA A 102 -10.13 -4.61 11.82
CA ALA A 102 -9.61 -3.95 13.02
C ALA A 102 -8.20 -3.36 12.81
N GLY A 103 -7.75 -3.26 11.57
CA GLY A 103 -6.37 -2.89 11.26
C GLY A 103 -5.37 -3.97 11.67
N GLY A 104 -4.22 -3.53 12.20
CA GLY A 104 -3.17 -4.44 12.66
C GLY A 104 -2.36 -5.07 11.54
N ARG A 105 -1.36 -5.86 11.92
CA ARG A 105 -0.36 -6.40 11.01
C ARG A 105 -0.90 -7.52 10.12
N PHE A 106 -0.61 -7.45 8.82
CA PHE A 106 -0.84 -8.54 7.88
C PHE A 106 0.14 -9.70 8.13
N SER A 107 -0.25 -10.91 7.73
CA SER A 107 0.67 -12.07 7.75
C SER A 107 1.76 -11.98 6.69
N SER A 108 1.52 -11.25 5.61
CA SER A 108 2.45 -11.10 4.49
C SER A 108 2.18 -9.84 3.69
N GLY A 109 3.16 -9.41 2.91
CA GLY A 109 3.07 -8.33 1.94
C GLY A 109 3.52 -7.00 2.52
N HIS A 110 2.69 -6.33 3.28
CA HIS A 110 2.91 -4.96 3.71
C HIS A 110 3.34 -4.87 5.17
N ALA A 111 4.24 -3.92 5.47
CA ALA A 111 4.64 -3.59 6.83
C ALA A 111 3.69 -2.54 7.48
N SER A 112 2.93 -1.80 6.67
CA SER A 112 2.00 -0.76 7.10
C SER A 112 0.54 -1.17 6.89
N HIS A 113 -0.37 -0.24 6.63
CA HIS A 113 -1.82 -0.44 6.54
C HIS A 113 -2.51 -0.81 7.86
N GLN A 114 -1.82 -0.61 9.00
CA GLN A 114 -2.31 -1.13 10.28
C GLN A 114 -3.31 -0.20 10.97
N SER A 115 -3.24 1.11 10.72
CA SER A 115 -4.12 2.11 11.35
C SER A 115 -5.35 2.50 10.51
N GLY A 116 -5.53 1.88 9.32
CA GLY A 116 -6.67 2.15 8.44
C GLY A 116 -6.58 3.47 7.67
N LEU A 117 -5.36 4.03 7.50
CA LEU A 117 -5.10 5.29 6.80
C LEU A 117 -4.23 5.13 5.54
N ASP A 118 -3.95 3.91 5.14
CA ASP A 118 -3.14 3.58 3.96
C ASP A 118 -3.98 2.85 2.90
N VAL A 119 -3.72 3.13 1.63
CA VAL A 119 -4.29 2.40 0.49
C VAL A 119 -3.28 2.24 -0.62
N ASP A 120 -3.24 1.04 -1.23
CA ASP A 120 -2.54 0.80 -2.47
C ASP A 120 -3.48 1.01 -3.65
N ILE A 121 -3.10 1.86 -4.59
CA ILE A 121 -3.83 2.12 -5.82
C ILE A 121 -2.93 1.71 -6.99
N TRP A 122 -3.42 0.81 -7.84
CA TRP A 122 -2.63 0.36 -8.97
C TRP A 122 -2.48 1.46 -10.02
N LEU A 123 -1.29 1.52 -10.60
CA LEU A 123 -0.94 2.50 -11.64
C LEU A 123 -1.34 2.03 -13.04
N GLN A 124 -2.02 0.91 -13.12
CA GLN A 124 -2.69 0.46 -14.33
C GLN A 124 -4.11 1.02 -14.35
N LEU A 125 -4.45 1.80 -15.36
CA LEU A 125 -5.74 2.44 -15.56
C LEU A 125 -6.42 1.84 -16.80
N PRO A 126 -7.08 0.67 -16.68
CA PRO A 126 -7.73 0.05 -17.83
C PRO A 126 -8.87 0.93 -18.36
N LYS A 127 -9.05 0.95 -19.67
CA LYS A 127 -10.14 1.72 -20.31
C LYS A 127 -11.52 1.05 -20.21
N THR A 128 -11.54 -0.21 -19.78
CA THR A 128 -12.75 -0.99 -19.53
C THR A 128 -12.66 -1.70 -18.19
N ARG A 129 -13.80 -1.83 -17.53
CA ARG A 129 -13.85 -2.52 -16.23
C ARG A 129 -13.36 -3.97 -16.34
N TRP A 130 -12.61 -4.39 -15.35
CA TRP A 130 -12.14 -5.76 -15.23
C TRP A 130 -13.27 -6.70 -14.82
N THR A 131 -13.21 -7.93 -15.30
CA THR A 131 -14.11 -9.01 -14.87
C THR A 131 -13.81 -9.43 -13.43
N SER A 132 -14.75 -10.08 -12.76
CA SER A 132 -14.55 -10.62 -11.41
C SER A 132 -13.35 -11.57 -11.33
N ALA A 133 -13.10 -12.38 -12.36
CA ALA A 133 -11.95 -13.27 -12.42
C ALA A 133 -10.61 -12.49 -12.44
N MET A 134 -10.54 -11.38 -13.18
CA MET A 134 -9.36 -10.51 -13.22
C MET A 134 -9.16 -9.81 -11.88
N LEU A 135 -10.23 -9.35 -11.24
CA LEU A 135 -10.15 -8.70 -9.92
C LEU A 135 -9.71 -9.66 -8.81
N LEU A 136 -10.09 -10.93 -8.90
CA LEU A 136 -9.71 -11.95 -7.91
C LEU A 136 -8.23 -12.35 -8.04
N LYS A 137 -7.72 -12.46 -9.27
CA LYS A 137 -6.32 -12.84 -9.56
C LYS A 137 -5.66 -11.80 -10.47
N PRO A 138 -5.52 -10.56 -10.01
CA PRO A 138 -4.99 -9.50 -10.83
C PRO A 138 -3.52 -9.73 -11.15
N GLN A 139 -3.12 -9.35 -12.36
CA GLN A 139 -1.73 -9.39 -12.79
C GLN A 139 -1.17 -7.96 -12.81
N PRO A 140 -0.15 -7.67 -12.00
CA PRO A 140 0.42 -6.32 -11.94
C PRO A 140 1.15 -5.97 -13.24
N LEU A 141 0.90 -4.78 -13.76
CA LEU A 141 1.71 -4.20 -14.83
C LEU A 141 2.98 -3.59 -14.21
N ASP A 142 4.12 -4.22 -14.43
CA ASP A 142 5.39 -3.67 -13.97
C ASP A 142 5.76 -2.43 -14.80
N LEU A 143 5.82 -1.29 -14.13
CA LEU A 143 6.18 -0.01 -14.76
C LEU A 143 7.70 0.25 -14.77
N VAL A 144 8.48 -0.55 -14.07
CA VAL A 144 9.93 -0.33 -13.90
C VAL A 144 10.71 -1.28 -14.79
N ALA A 145 11.62 -0.73 -15.56
CA ALA A 145 12.50 -1.50 -16.44
C ALA A 145 13.42 -2.44 -15.65
N ALA A 146 14.02 -3.41 -16.34
CA ALA A 146 14.89 -4.40 -15.71
C ALA A 146 16.15 -3.79 -15.06
N ASP A 147 16.59 -2.61 -15.52
CA ASP A 147 17.70 -1.87 -14.92
C ASP A 147 17.38 -1.24 -13.56
N GLY A 148 16.09 -1.23 -13.17
CA GLY A 148 15.60 -0.61 -11.93
C GLY A 148 15.72 0.92 -11.89
N LYS A 149 16.15 1.57 -12.96
CA LYS A 149 16.48 3.01 -13.00
C LYS A 149 15.53 3.84 -13.85
N ASN A 150 14.79 3.18 -14.74
CA ASN A 150 13.90 3.83 -15.69
C ASN A 150 12.53 3.15 -15.68
N VAL A 151 11.51 3.86 -16.15
CA VAL A 151 10.21 3.26 -16.44
C VAL A 151 10.24 2.54 -17.79
N VAL A 152 9.37 1.55 -17.96
CA VAL A 152 9.12 0.89 -19.24
C VAL A 152 8.29 1.84 -20.11
N ALA A 153 8.90 2.47 -21.12
CA ALA A 153 8.27 3.54 -21.91
C ALA A 153 6.86 3.16 -22.45
N ARG A 154 6.70 1.92 -22.95
CA ARG A 154 5.39 1.46 -23.46
C ARG A 154 4.30 1.28 -22.39
N HIS A 155 4.69 1.20 -21.13
CA HIS A 155 3.76 1.05 -19.99
C HIS A 155 3.47 2.39 -19.30
N TRP A 156 4.34 3.39 -19.49
CA TRP A 156 4.14 4.71 -18.91
C TRP A 156 3.16 5.53 -19.76
N GLN A 157 2.05 5.88 -19.15
CA GLN A 157 0.98 6.64 -19.81
C GLN A 157 0.76 7.97 -19.06
N PRO A 158 0.37 9.07 -19.75
CA PRO A 158 0.10 10.37 -19.09
C PRO A 158 -0.96 10.30 -17.99
N GLU A 159 -1.89 9.35 -18.11
CA GLU A 159 -2.94 9.11 -17.11
C GLU A 159 -2.34 8.68 -15.76
N ILE A 160 -1.20 7.99 -15.76
CA ILE A 160 -0.50 7.58 -14.53
C ILE A 160 0.04 8.81 -13.79
N ASP A 161 0.70 9.73 -14.50
CA ASP A 161 1.15 11.01 -13.94
C ASP A 161 -0.04 11.78 -13.35
N SER A 162 -1.13 11.88 -14.11
CA SER A 162 -2.35 12.56 -13.70
C SER A 162 -2.97 11.96 -12.44
N LEU A 163 -3.08 10.63 -12.35
CA LEU A 163 -3.59 9.93 -11.17
C LEU A 163 -2.76 10.24 -9.91
N ILE A 164 -1.41 10.12 -10.01
CA ILE A 164 -0.53 10.37 -8.88
C ILE A 164 -0.59 11.83 -8.46
N LYS A 165 -0.64 12.75 -9.41
CA LYS A 165 -0.75 14.19 -9.16
C LYS A 165 -2.08 14.55 -8.48
N LEU A 166 -3.20 14.00 -8.94
CA LEU A 166 -4.51 14.19 -8.30
C LEU A 166 -4.48 13.71 -6.85
N ALA A 167 -3.99 12.50 -6.60
CA ALA A 167 -3.84 11.97 -5.25
C ALA A 167 -2.92 12.86 -4.37
N ALA A 168 -1.80 13.33 -4.90
CA ALA A 168 -0.85 14.17 -4.16
C ALA A 168 -1.42 15.58 -3.84
N LYS A 169 -2.35 16.06 -4.62
CA LYS A 169 -3.01 17.37 -4.40
C LYS A 169 -4.16 17.30 -3.38
N ASP A 170 -4.65 16.11 -3.02
CA ASP A 170 -5.63 16.00 -1.93
C ASP A 170 -4.99 16.42 -0.60
N ASP A 171 -5.70 17.25 0.16
CA ASP A 171 -5.18 17.85 1.39
C ASP A 171 -4.98 16.82 2.51
N GLU A 172 -5.75 15.73 2.50
CA GLU A 172 -5.62 14.65 3.49
C GLU A 172 -4.36 13.79 3.26
N VAL A 173 -3.82 13.78 2.04
CA VAL A 173 -2.65 12.98 1.69
C VAL A 173 -1.38 13.63 2.22
N THR A 174 -0.62 12.88 3.02
CA THR A 174 0.69 13.31 3.55
C THR A 174 1.85 12.72 2.76
N ARG A 175 1.69 11.51 2.22
CA ARG A 175 2.72 10.79 1.45
C ARG A 175 2.11 9.89 0.39
N ILE A 176 2.87 9.72 -0.67
CA ILE A 176 2.64 8.69 -1.69
C ILE A 176 3.97 8.00 -1.92
N PHE A 177 4.04 6.69 -1.71
CA PHE A 177 5.25 5.93 -1.99
C PHE A 177 5.16 5.29 -3.38
N VAL A 178 6.21 5.47 -4.16
CA VAL A 178 6.37 4.89 -5.51
C VAL A 178 7.80 4.39 -5.70
N ASN A 179 8.03 3.53 -6.68
CA ASN A 179 9.39 3.12 -7.02
C ASN A 179 10.26 4.35 -7.39
N PRO A 180 11.57 4.36 -7.05
CA PRO A 180 12.49 5.44 -7.43
C PRO A 180 12.48 5.78 -8.92
N ALA A 181 12.36 4.78 -9.81
CA ALA A 181 12.27 5.01 -11.27
C ALA A 181 10.98 5.75 -11.65
N ILE A 182 9.86 5.46 -10.99
CA ILE A 182 8.59 6.18 -11.17
C ILE A 182 8.72 7.61 -10.68
N LYS A 183 9.30 7.83 -9.49
CA LYS A 183 9.58 9.19 -8.98
C LYS A 183 10.46 9.98 -9.94
N LYS A 184 11.49 9.36 -10.52
CA LYS A 184 12.37 9.99 -11.51
C LYS A 184 11.59 10.44 -12.75
N GLN A 185 10.69 9.59 -13.26
CA GLN A 185 9.87 9.92 -14.41
C GLN A 185 8.92 11.10 -14.09
N LEU A 186 8.22 11.05 -12.95
CA LEU A 186 7.38 12.16 -12.50
C LEU A 186 8.15 13.49 -12.37
N CYS A 187 9.40 13.43 -11.92
CA CYS A 187 10.27 14.62 -11.84
C CYS A 187 10.60 15.19 -13.22
N ALA A 188 10.72 14.33 -14.24
CA ALA A 188 10.97 14.76 -15.62
C ALA A 188 9.71 15.37 -16.26
N ASP A 189 8.54 14.81 -15.98
CA ASP A 189 7.28 15.18 -16.63
C ASP A 189 6.58 16.39 -15.98
N ALA A 190 6.92 16.74 -14.74
CA ALA A 190 6.11 17.63 -13.90
C ALA A 190 5.98 19.10 -14.33
N GLY A 191 6.71 19.59 -15.32
CA GLY A 191 6.66 20.99 -15.76
C GLY A 191 6.88 21.99 -14.61
N ALA A 192 6.18 23.12 -14.62
CA ALA A 192 6.34 24.21 -13.63
C ALA A 192 5.61 23.94 -12.30
N ASP A 193 4.48 23.22 -12.30
CA ASP A 193 3.74 22.87 -11.08
C ASP A 193 4.35 21.63 -10.42
N ARG A 194 5.26 21.85 -9.47
CA ARG A 194 6.08 20.80 -8.83
C ARG A 194 5.80 20.57 -7.35
N ASN A 195 4.98 21.41 -6.71
CA ASN A 195 4.79 21.38 -5.25
C ASN A 195 4.22 20.03 -4.75
N TRP A 196 3.36 19.39 -5.54
CA TRP A 196 2.77 18.09 -5.23
C TRP A 196 3.80 16.96 -5.13
N LEU A 197 4.91 17.07 -5.87
CA LEU A 197 5.99 16.07 -5.87
C LEU A 197 6.64 15.91 -4.48
N ARG A 198 6.55 16.91 -3.60
CA ARG A 198 7.04 16.81 -2.23
C ARG A 198 6.42 15.63 -1.48
N LYS A 199 5.13 15.37 -1.70
CA LYS A 199 4.42 14.25 -1.06
C LYS A 199 4.78 12.89 -1.69
N VAL A 200 5.27 12.85 -2.93
CA VAL A 200 5.63 11.62 -3.64
C VAL A 200 7.05 11.20 -3.27
N ARG A 201 7.18 10.09 -2.57
CA ARG A 201 8.44 9.64 -1.98
C ARG A 201 8.92 8.34 -2.63
N PRO A 202 10.20 8.22 -2.99
CA PRO A 202 10.74 6.96 -3.48
C PRO A 202 10.74 5.91 -2.36
N TRP A 203 10.38 4.67 -2.70
CA TRP A 203 10.45 3.53 -1.79
C TRP A 203 10.69 2.23 -2.55
N PHE A 204 11.31 1.26 -1.89
CA PHE A 204 11.55 -0.06 -2.49
C PHE A 204 10.23 -0.75 -2.87
N GLY A 205 10.27 -1.65 -3.87
CA GLY A 205 9.05 -2.20 -4.44
C GLY A 205 8.26 -1.15 -5.20
N HIS A 206 6.95 -1.06 -4.99
CA HIS A 206 6.03 -0.07 -5.57
C HIS A 206 6.20 0.11 -7.09
N ARG A 207 6.38 -1.02 -7.80
CA ARG A 207 6.65 -1.04 -9.24
C ARG A 207 5.38 -0.96 -10.09
N ALA A 208 4.22 -1.33 -9.53
CA ALA A 208 2.94 -1.43 -10.22
C ALA A 208 1.81 -0.64 -9.53
N HIS A 209 2.05 -0.10 -8.36
CA HIS A 209 1.07 0.65 -7.56
C HIS A 209 1.75 1.83 -6.84
N MET A 210 0.95 2.81 -6.48
CA MET A 210 1.30 3.81 -5.49
C MET A 210 0.68 3.42 -4.15
N HIS A 211 1.42 3.62 -3.05
CA HIS A 211 0.92 3.50 -1.69
C HIS A 211 0.63 4.90 -1.16
N VAL A 212 -0.63 5.20 -0.93
CA VAL A 212 -1.09 6.49 -0.43
C VAL A 212 -1.31 6.43 1.07
N ARG A 213 -0.88 7.47 1.77
CA ARG A 213 -1.02 7.65 3.22
C ARG A 213 -1.68 8.96 3.55
N LEU A 214 -2.75 8.90 4.35
CA LEU A 214 -3.42 10.07 4.86
C LEU A 214 -2.79 10.56 6.17
N ARG A 215 -3.12 11.78 6.58
CA ARG A 215 -2.83 12.29 7.92
C ARG A 215 -3.68 11.60 8.99
N CYS A 216 -3.28 11.73 10.23
CA CYS A 216 -4.12 11.34 11.35
C CYS A 216 -5.42 12.17 11.37
N PRO A 217 -6.59 11.54 11.47
CA PRO A 217 -7.87 12.24 11.63
C PRO A 217 -7.94 13.03 12.93
N ALA A 218 -8.63 14.18 12.90
CA ALA A 218 -8.71 15.09 14.06
C ALA A 218 -9.25 14.43 15.33
N GLY A 219 -10.15 13.43 15.22
CA GLY A 219 -10.72 12.69 16.36
C GLY A 219 -9.86 11.52 16.87
N SER A 220 -8.77 11.17 16.18
CA SER A 220 -7.92 10.01 16.50
C SER A 220 -6.76 10.42 17.41
N LEU A 221 -7.04 10.61 18.71
CA LEU A 221 -6.07 11.16 19.67
C LEU A 221 -4.82 10.31 19.88
N GLU A 222 -4.89 9.01 19.67
CA GLU A 222 -3.77 8.08 19.79
C GLU A 222 -3.05 7.81 18.44
N CYS A 223 -3.50 8.44 17.36
CA CYS A 223 -2.87 8.29 16.05
C CYS A 223 -1.52 9.03 16.00
N GLN A 224 -0.54 8.42 15.33
CA GLN A 224 0.82 8.95 15.24
C GLN A 224 1.18 9.24 13.79
N ASP A 225 1.21 10.53 13.44
CA ASP A 225 1.67 10.98 12.12
C ASP A 225 3.16 10.75 11.90
N GLN A 226 3.54 10.55 10.66
CA GLN A 226 4.93 10.66 10.27
C GLN A 226 5.34 12.15 10.17
N PRO A 227 6.60 12.49 10.51
CA PRO A 227 7.13 13.82 10.25
C PRO A 227 6.93 14.21 8.79
N ALA A 228 6.59 15.47 8.52
CA ALA A 228 6.35 15.95 7.15
C ALA A 228 7.57 15.66 6.25
N PRO A 229 7.37 15.40 4.94
CA PRO A 229 8.48 15.28 4.00
C PRO A 229 9.36 16.54 4.01
N PRO A 230 10.67 16.43 3.76
CA PRO A 230 11.55 17.58 3.63
C PRO A 230 11.02 18.61 2.63
N PRO A 231 11.39 19.89 2.73
CA PRO A 231 11.01 20.89 1.75
C PRO A 231 11.60 20.59 0.36
N GLY A 232 10.97 21.17 -0.68
CA GLY A 232 11.36 20.93 -2.08
C GLY A 232 10.59 19.77 -2.71
N ASP A 233 10.85 19.50 -3.99
CA ASP A 233 10.15 18.49 -4.78
C ASP A 233 10.71 17.05 -4.63
N GLY A 234 11.84 16.90 -3.94
CA GLY A 234 12.51 15.62 -3.74
C GLY A 234 13.12 15.01 -5.01
N CYS A 235 13.33 15.80 -6.06
CA CYS A 235 13.87 15.34 -7.36
C CYS A 235 15.40 15.43 -7.46
N GLY A 236 16.06 16.06 -6.49
CA GLY A 236 17.52 16.28 -6.49
C GLY A 236 18.32 15.15 -5.87
N ALA A 237 19.27 15.51 -5.01
CA ALA A 237 20.24 14.60 -4.39
C ALA A 237 19.57 13.44 -3.62
N GLU A 238 18.42 13.70 -2.99
CA GLU A 238 17.66 12.63 -2.30
C GLU A 238 17.25 11.52 -3.28
N LEU A 239 16.65 11.87 -4.42
CA LEU A 239 16.26 10.88 -5.43
C LEU A 239 17.49 10.15 -5.99
N GLN A 240 18.59 10.88 -6.26
CA GLN A 240 19.80 10.28 -6.77
C GLN A 240 20.40 9.24 -5.81
N SER A 241 20.28 9.46 -4.50
CA SER A 241 20.77 8.50 -3.50
C SER A 241 20.12 7.13 -3.58
N TRP A 242 18.91 7.02 -4.12
CA TRP A 242 18.20 5.74 -4.30
C TRP A 242 18.77 4.88 -5.43
N PHE A 243 19.51 5.47 -6.34
CA PHE A 243 20.17 4.78 -7.45
C PHE A 243 21.67 4.50 -7.19
N ALA A 244 22.20 5.00 -6.07
CA ALA A 244 23.56 4.73 -5.66
C ALA A 244 23.72 3.26 -5.24
N PRO A 245 24.88 2.63 -5.45
CA PRO A 245 25.16 1.31 -4.91
C PRO A 245 24.95 1.27 -3.39
N PRO A 246 24.44 0.17 -2.81
CA PRO A 246 24.34 0.01 -1.37
C PRO A 246 25.70 0.24 -0.71
N LYS A 247 25.73 1.02 0.37
CA LYS A 247 26.97 1.18 1.14
C LYS A 247 27.38 -0.17 1.73
N PRO A 248 28.67 -0.56 1.68
CA PRO A 248 29.14 -1.78 2.29
C PRO A 248 28.70 -1.84 3.78
N GLY A 249 28.15 -2.97 4.21
CA GLY A 249 27.70 -3.18 5.59
C GLY A 249 26.28 -2.69 5.93
N THR A 250 25.54 -2.06 5.00
CA THR A 250 24.16 -1.59 5.26
C THR A 250 23.06 -2.58 4.81
N GLY A 251 23.43 -3.72 4.25
CA GLY A 251 22.51 -4.62 3.50
C GLY A 251 21.99 -5.86 4.23
N ALA A 252 22.33 -6.10 5.50
CA ALA A 252 21.75 -7.23 6.21
C ALA A 252 20.37 -6.86 6.77
N PRO A 253 19.31 -7.66 6.54
CA PRO A 253 18.05 -7.47 7.23
C PRO A 253 18.32 -7.70 8.73
N VAL A 254 18.31 -6.63 9.50
CA VAL A 254 18.29 -6.74 10.95
C VAL A 254 16.95 -7.39 11.28
N ASN A 255 17.00 -8.61 11.81
CA ASN A 255 15.82 -9.31 12.33
C ASN A 255 15.36 -8.56 13.58
N ARG A 256 14.63 -7.46 13.38
CA ARG A 256 14.13 -6.61 14.47
C ARG A 256 12.83 -7.22 14.97
N THR A 257 12.81 -7.61 16.24
CA THR A 257 11.56 -7.89 16.93
C THR A 257 10.62 -6.69 16.72
N PRO A 258 9.38 -6.90 16.24
CA PRO A 258 8.44 -5.81 16.10
C PRO A 258 8.30 -5.05 17.43
N PRO A 259 8.13 -3.73 17.41
CA PRO A 259 7.85 -2.98 18.63
C PRO A 259 6.56 -3.49 19.29
N PRO A 260 6.44 -3.36 20.63
CA PRO A 260 5.20 -3.71 21.31
C PRO A 260 4.03 -2.91 20.73
N LEU A 261 2.85 -3.51 20.72
CA LEU A 261 1.64 -2.82 20.25
C LEU A 261 1.32 -1.62 21.15
N PRO A 262 0.68 -0.58 20.60
CA PRO A 262 0.04 0.44 21.43
C PRO A 262 -0.88 -0.23 22.47
N PRO A 263 -0.92 0.25 23.73
CA PRO A 263 -1.74 -0.38 24.79
C PRO A 263 -3.20 -0.57 24.40
N SER A 264 -3.81 0.42 23.73
CA SER A 264 -5.19 0.33 23.25
C SER A 264 -5.36 -0.77 22.19
N CYS A 265 -4.39 -0.96 21.28
CA CYS A 265 -4.43 -2.04 20.31
C CYS A 265 -4.27 -3.42 20.97
N GLN A 266 -3.41 -3.54 21.99
CA GLN A 266 -3.27 -4.77 22.75
C GLN A 266 -4.57 -5.12 23.47
N ALA A 267 -5.19 -4.16 24.14
CA ALA A 267 -6.47 -4.36 24.82
C ALA A 267 -7.61 -4.79 23.86
N LEU A 268 -7.60 -4.26 22.63
CA LEU A 268 -8.56 -4.70 21.60
C LEU A 268 -8.34 -6.16 21.21
N LEU A 269 -7.10 -6.59 21.01
CA LEU A 269 -6.80 -7.99 20.73
C LEU A 269 -7.22 -8.91 21.86
N ASP A 270 -6.86 -8.57 23.09
CA ASP A 270 -7.17 -9.39 24.27
C ASP A 270 -8.69 -9.57 24.43
N LYS A 271 -9.47 -8.52 24.16
CA LYS A 271 -10.93 -8.56 24.22
C LYS A 271 -11.60 -9.41 23.12
N HIS A 272 -11.02 -9.45 21.92
CA HIS A 272 -11.65 -10.07 20.76
C HIS A 272 -11.08 -11.46 20.41
N LEU A 273 -10.07 -11.92 21.12
CA LEU A 273 -9.48 -13.26 20.95
C LEU A 273 -9.86 -14.23 22.07
N LEU A 274 -10.50 -13.74 23.14
CA LEU A 274 -11.09 -14.55 24.21
C LEU A 274 -12.52 -14.93 23.85
#